data_48631592ecfc306c3817df0d4390c29d
#
_entry.id   48631592ecfc306c3817df0d4390c29d
#
_cell.length_a   1.000
_cell.length_b   1.000
_cell.length_c   1.000
_cell.angle_alpha   90.00
_cell.angle_beta   90.00
_cell.angle_gamma   90.00
#
_symmetry.space_group_name_H-M   'P 1'
#
loop_
_entity.id
_entity.type
_entity.pdbx_description
1 polymer ?
#
loop_
_entity_poly.entity_id
_entity_poly.type
_entity_poly.pdbx_seq_one_letter_code
_entity_poly.pdbx_strand_id
1 'polypeptide(L)'
;MFITSSQAIAINHLSIMTGRDTTPLNPPKHHDNQDESLNSSEFLTAQQASGKFYDAFKLLTELSNRSGVLEVSQEQVNWTIYLQQGQLQYASMSVQGLEELRYHLHYLGCKKAIEAMKAAKAVENHQYSLEEMSLDSVIYWLNQQEFLDKNQVSQLSQRISQEALEPLLWLSDGYYRWEESESTEPLVSIIPHPKLADLIEEFRNRLQHWQKLLDQISSPYQRPYFFNQRTAESLSNPVIAKLAKLMRGVSIHQLAAMIKQDEIKLARILYPHIQSGDIFLREAKSPWNRLPSIPKSAKPEQANDAAQQTGNTRSHSSVSQKTVKIACVDDSPTILREMQRLLGEEEYEITKIENPIEAASILFRVKPDLVLMDISMPEINGYKLCSLLRNSNMLWEVPIIMVTSRTGVIDKVRAKASGATDYLTKPFTKGSLLQMIEKHLKSNN
;
A
#
# COMPACT_ATOMS: atom_id res chain seq x y z
N MET A 1 -20.73 -26.12 -25.33
CA MET A 1 -19.75 -25.26 -25.96
C MET A 1 -18.52 -26.10 -26.22
N PHE A 2 -18.25 -26.47 -27.49
CA PHE A 2 -17.21 -27.46 -27.82
C PHE A 2 -15.83 -26.82 -27.64
N ILE A 3 -15.00 -27.44 -26.80
CA ILE A 3 -13.59 -27.08 -26.64
C ILE A 3 -12.89 -27.50 -27.95
N THR A 4 -12.18 -26.59 -28.61
CA THR A 4 -11.41 -26.90 -29.81
C THR A 4 -10.25 -27.84 -29.48
N SER A 5 -9.84 -28.70 -30.40
CA SER A 5 -8.72 -29.65 -30.21
C SER A 5 -7.42 -28.99 -29.74
N SER A 6 -7.17 -27.73 -30.10
CA SER A 6 -6.03 -26.91 -29.60
C SER A 6 -6.14 -26.60 -28.09
N GLN A 7 -7.33 -26.43 -27.55
CA GLN A 7 -7.54 -26.19 -26.12
C GLN A 7 -7.33 -27.41 -25.25
N ALA A 8 -7.67 -28.60 -25.78
CA ALA A 8 -7.42 -29.88 -25.11
C ALA A 8 -5.93 -30.27 -25.09
N ILE A 9 -5.17 -29.92 -26.13
CA ILE A 9 -3.70 -30.12 -26.17
C ILE A 9 -2.99 -29.19 -25.18
N ALA A 10 -3.47 -27.96 -25.00
CA ALA A 10 -2.92 -27.01 -24.05
C ALA A 10 -2.96 -27.53 -22.60
N ILE A 11 -4.01 -28.25 -22.24
CA ILE A 11 -4.22 -28.79 -20.88
C ILE A 11 -3.25 -29.99 -20.62
N ASN A 12 -2.92 -30.79 -21.62
CA ASN A 12 -2.00 -31.91 -21.46
C ASN A 12 -0.53 -31.50 -21.28
N HIS A 13 -0.12 -30.33 -21.81
CA HIS A 13 1.24 -29.79 -21.60
C HIS A 13 1.46 -29.15 -20.21
N LEU A 14 0.40 -28.77 -19.52
CA LEU A 14 0.50 -28.29 -18.13
C LEU A 14 1.07 -29.35 -17.17
N SER A 15 0.87 -30.63 -17.46
CA SER A 15 1.33 -31.78 -16.64
C SER A 15 2.84 -31.91 -16.51
N ILE A 16 3.63 -31.30 -17.40
CA ILE A 16 5.08 -31.56 -17.49
C ILE A 16 5.89 -30.48 -16.70
N MET A 17 5.27 -29.37 -16.30
CA MET A 17 6.00 -28.21 -15.78
C MET A 17 6.03 -28.02 -14.24
N THR A 18 5.38 -28.90 -13.47
CA THR A 18 5.23 -28.73 -12.01
C THR A 18 6.37 -29.27 -11.15
N GLY A 19 7.55 -29.52 -11.72
CA GLY A 19 8.67 -30.22 -11.06
C GLY A 19 9.64 -29.35 -10.25
N ARG A 20 9.32 -28.10 -9.89
CA ARG A 20 10.18 -27.33 -8.98
C ARG A 20 9.53 -27.22 -7.61
N ASP A 21 10.21 -27.79 -6.62
CA ASP A 21 9.89 -27.77 -5.20
C ASP A 21 9.90 -26.31 -4.69
N THR A 22 8.72 -25.70 -4.54
CA THR A 22 8.56 -24.41 -3.87
C THR A 22 8.22 -24.64 -2.40
N THR A 23 9.12 -25.25 -1.65
CA THR A 23 9.03 -25.21 -0.20
C THR A 23 9.29 -23.79 0.27
N PRO A 24 8.40 -23.19 1.10
CA PRO A 24 8.67 -21.92 1.72
C PRO A 24 9.94 -22.03 2.57
N LEU A 25 10.88 -21.12 2.38
CA LEU A 25 12.06 -21.02 3.22
C LEU A 25 11.62 -20.80 4.66
N ASN A 26 11.75 -21.85 5.49
CA ASN A 26 11.69 -21.68 6.93
C ASN A 26 12.84 -20.76 7.35
N PRO A 27 12.61 -19.80 8.25
CA PRO A 27 13.70 -18.99 8.78
C PRO A 27 14.73 -19.93 9.41
N PRO A 28 16.03 -19.66 9.23
CA PRO A 28 17.08 -20.47 9.79
C PRO A 28 16.89 -20.56 11.31
N LYS A 29 16.95 -21.78 11.86
CA LYS A 29 16.91 -21.99 13.31
C LYS A 29 18.05 -21.20 13.91
N HIS A 30 17.74 -20.37 14.90
CA HIS A 30 18.69 -19.62 15.69
C HIS A 30 19.78 -20.55 16.23
N HIS A 31 20.95 -20.49 15.65
CA HIS A 31 22.18 -20.73 16.36
C HIS A 31 22.70 -19.35 16.72
N ASP A 32 22.76 -19.09 18.03
CA ASP A 32 23.46 -17.92 18.59
C ASP A 32 24.91 -17.93 18.11
N ASN A 33 25.20 -17.21 17.06
CA ASN A 33 26.55 -16.80 16.70
C ASN A 33 26.54 -15.29 16.44
N GLN A 34 27.39 -14.63 17.17
CA GLN A 34 27.78 -13.23 17.21
C GLN A 34 27.49 -12.45 15.92
N ASP A 35 26.92 -11.24 16.07
CA ASP A 35 26.80 -10.21 15.05
C ASP A 35 28.16 -9.96 14.34
N GLU A 36 28.49 -10.76 13.33
CA GLU A 36 29.49 -10.41 12.33
C GLU A 36 28.75 -9.68 11.22
N SER A 37 28.81 -8.34 11.28
CA SER A 37 28.60 -7.48 10.11
C SER A 37 29.65 -7.83 9.08
N LEU A 38 29.33 -8.70 8.10
CA LEU A 38 30.20 -9.01 6.98
C LEU A 38 30.59 -7.70 6.28
N ASN A 39 31.89 -7.46 6.22
CA ASN A 39 32.48 -6.32 5.51
C ASN A 39 32.07 -6.37 4.03
N SER A 40 31.74 -5.23 3.44
CA SER A 40 31.33 -5.07 2.03
C SER A 40 32.29 -5.72 1.02
N SER A 41 33.52 -6.04 1.41
CA SER A 41 34.53 -6.69 0.57
C SER A 41 34.40 -8.22 0.46
N GLU A 42 33.75 -8.89 1.42
CA GLU A 42 33.59 -10.36 1.38
C GLU A 42 32.41 -10.79 0.50
N PHE A 43 31.41 -9.92 0.34
CA PHE A 43 30.27 -10.13 -0.54
C PHE A 43 30.70 -10.30 -2.03
N LEU A 44 31.77 -9.63 -2.45
CA LEU A 44 32.22 -9.58 -3.85
C LEU A 44 32.95 -10.85 -4.32
N THR A 45 33.29 -11.79 -3.45
CA THR A 45 34.12 -12.97 -3.79
C THR A 45 33.40 -14.30 -3.67
N ALA A 46 32.22 -14.36 -3.04
CA ALA A 46 31.50 -15.61 -2.83
C ALA A 46 30.59 -15.98 -4.00
N GLN A 47 30.67 -17.23 -4.48
CA GLN A 47 29.74 -17.80 -5.49
C GLN A 47 28.33 -17.94 -4.91
N GLN A 48 28.20 -18.14 -3.60
CA GLN A 48 26.94 -18.12 -2.85
C GLN A 48 27.11 -17.22 -1.63
N ALA A 49 26.20 -16.29 -1.47
CA ALA A 49 26.18 -15.38 -0.32
C ALA A 49 24.75 -15.26 0.22
N SER A 50 24.61 -15.21 1.54
CA SER A 50 23.33 -14.91 2.19
C SER A 50 23.56 -14.06 3.43
N GLY A 51 22.62 -13.19 3.74
CA GLY A 51 22.76 -12.32 4.89
C GLY A 51 21.61 -11.35 5.06
N LYS A 52 21.75 -10.44 5.99
CA LYS A 52 20.86 -9.30 6.20
C LYS A 52 21.41 -8.08 5.46
N PHE A 53 20.56 -7.33 4.79
CA PHE A 53 20.91 -6.04 4.20
C PHE A 53 20.14 -4.91 4.90
N TYR A 54 20.67 -3.70 4.79
CA TYR A 54 20.08 -2.49 5.38
C TYR A 54 19.83 -1.38 4.35
N ASP A 55 20.03 -1.65 3.07
CA ASP A 55 19.78 -0.75 1.95
C ASP A 55 19.68 -1.58 0.65
N ALA A 56 18.49 -1.67 0.09
CA ALA A 56 18.26 -2.41 -1.14
C ALA A 56 18.91 -1.75 -2.38
N PHE A 57 19.02 -0.41 -2.41
CA PHE A 57 19.76 0.27 -3.48
C PHE A 57 21.24 -0.11 -3.49
N LYS A 58 21.85 -0.20 -2.29
CA LYS A 58 23.25 -0.62 -2.15
C LYS A 58 23.41 -2.07 -2.60
N LEU A 59 22.56 -2.98 -2.11
CA LEU A 59 22.59 -4.40 -2.47
C LEU A 59 22.54 -4.59 -3.99
N LEU A 60 21.59 -3.97 -4.69
CA LEU A 60 21.46 -4.12 -6.14
C LEU A 60 22.61 -3.43 -6.89
N THR A 61 23.16 -2.34 -6.37
CA THR A 61 24.32 -1.68 -6.98
C THR A 61 25.55 -2.58 -6.96
N GLU A 62 25.79 -3.31 -5.88
CA GLU A 62 26.89 -4.28 -5.76
C GLU A 62 26.76 -5.45 -6.75
N LEU A 63 25.55 -5.77 -7.18
CA LEU A 63 25.26 -6.83 -8.15
C LEU A 63 25.20 -6.34 -9.61
N SER A 64 25.39 -5.05 -9.86
CA SER A 64 25.18 -4.42 -11.18
C SER A 64 26.10 -4.90 -12.31
N ASN A 65 27.12 -5.73 -12.01
CA ASN A 65 28.03 -6.33 -13.00
C ASN A 65 28.11 -7.86 -12.89
N ARG A 66 27.20 -8.49 -12.12
CA ARG A 66 27.25 -9.93 -11.84
C ARG A 66 26.20 -10.70 -12.64
N SER A 67 26.37 -12.02 -12.69
CA SER A 67 25.40 -12.98 -13.26
C SER A 67 24.96 -13.96 -12.18
N GLY A 68 23.64 -14.15 -12.06
CA GLY A 68 23.09 -15.08 -11.06
C GLY A 68 21.65 -14.75 -10.68
N VAL A 69 21.21 -15.36 -9.58
CA VAL A 69 19.88 -15.17 -9.01
C VAL A 69 19.99 -14.55 -7.64
N LEU A 70 19.28 -13.43 -7.44
CA LEU A 70 19.08 -12.82 -6.15
C LEU A 70 17.68 -13.15 -5.65
N GLU A 71 17.60 -13.77 -4.50
CA GLU A 71 16.38 -13.90 -3.73
C GLU A 71 16.42 -12.94 -2.55
N VAL A 72 15.34 -12.19 -2.37
CA VAL A 72 15.17 -11.26 -1.22
C VAL A 72 13.91 -11.65 -0.48
N SER A 73 13.96 -11.65 0.85
CA SER A 73 12.80 -11.88 1.70
C SER A 73 12.67 -10.80 2.77
N GLN A 74 11.46 -10.31 2.93
CA GLN A 74 11.08 -9.46 4.05
C GLN A 74 9.67 -9.86 4.50
N GLU A 75 9.52 -10.20 5.79
CA GLU A 75 8.26 -10.68 6.37
C GLU A 75 7.65 -11.85 5.56
N GLN A 76 6.57 -11.60 4.84
CA GLN A 76 5.83 -12.59 4.05
C GLN A 76 5.93 -12.35 2.54
N VAL A 77 6.86 -11.51 2.10
CA VAL A 77 7.07 -11.21 0.68
C VAL A 77 8.46 -11.65 0.26
N ASN A 78 8.51 -12.34 -0.87
CA ASN A 78 9.76 -12.80 -1.47
C ASN A 78 9.88 -12.21 -2.87
N TRP A 79 11.10 -11.80 -3.22
CA TRP A 79 11.48 -11.34 -4.55
C TRP A 79 12.49 -12.30 -5.15
N THR A 80 12.41 -12.52 -6.46
CA THR A 80 13.41 -13.25 -7.23
C THR A 80 13.84 -12.41 -8.41
N ILE A 81 15.15 -12.18 -8.56
CA ILE A 81 15.74 -11.35 -9.59
C ILE A 81 16.80 -12.14 -10.34
N TYR A 82 16.68 -12.22 -11.65
CA TYR A 82 17.61 -12.89 -12.55
C TYR A 82 18.49 -11.86 -13.26
N LEU A 83 19.80 -11.98 -13.08
CA LEU A 83 20.78 -11.06 -13.64
C LEU A 83 21.78 -11.83 -14.54
N GLN A 84 22.13 -11.25 -15.68
CA GLN A 84 23.19 -11.73 -16.54
C GLN A 84 24.09 -10.59 -16.99
N GLN A 85 25.36 -10.61 -16.58
CA GLN A 85 26.33 -9.56 -16.86
C GLN A 85 25.82 -8.15 -16.50
N GLY A 86 25.18 -8.03 -15.34
CA GLY A 86 24.57 -6.78 -14.86
C GLY A 86 23.32 -6.33 -15.62
N GLN A 87 22.79 -7.17 -16.50
CA GLN A 87 21.52 -6.90 -17.20
C GLN A 87 20.39 -7.67 -16.52
N LEU A 88 19.26 -7.00 -16.34
CA LEU A 88 18.06 -7.63 -15.80
C LEU A 88 17.43 -8.54 -16.86
N GLN A 89 17.31 -9.82 -16.54
CA GLN A 89 16.59 -10.78 -17.37
C GLN A 89 15.10 -10.78 -17.01
N TYR A 90 14.79 -10.87 -15.72
CA TYR A 90 13.44 -10.90 -15.18
C TYR A 90 13.48 -10.64 -13.66
N ALA A 91 12.42 -10.11 -13.14
CA ALA A 91 12.17 -10.02 -11.70
C ALA A 91 10.70 -10.26 -11.39
N SER A 92 10.42 -10.87 -10.24
CA SER A 92 9.08 -11.11 -9.74
C SER A 92 9.04 -11.00 -8.22
N MET A 93 7.83 -10.89 -7.67
CA MET A 93 7.58 -10.94 -6.23
C MET A 93 6.38 -11.82 -5.92
N SER A 94 6.39 -12.46 -4.75
CA SER A 94 5.40 -13.47 -4.36
C SER A 94 3.96 -12.96 -4.22
N VAL A 95 3.73 -11.63 -4.17
CA VAL A 95 2.40 -11.03 -4.09
C VAL A 95 1.76 -10.79 -5.46
N GLN A 96 2.53 -10.89 -6.54
CA GLN A 96 2.00 -10.79 -7.90
C GLN A 96 1.23 -12.06 -8.26
N GLY A 97 0.02 -11.89 -8.77
CA GLY A 97 -0.87 -13.01 -9.09
C GLY A 97 -1.56 -12.84 -10.44
N LEU A 98 -2.49 -13.76 -10.75
CA LEU A 98 -3.22 -13.76 -12.02
C LEU A 98 -4.08 -12.50 -12.22
N GLU A 99 -4.51 -11.86 -11.15
CA GLU A 99 -5.30 -10.62 -11.26
C GLU A 99 -4.44 -9.48 -11.84
N GLU A 100 -3.22 -9.31 -11.33
CA GLU A 100 -2.26 -8.32 -11.82
C GLU A 100 -1.82 -8.63 -13.25
N LEU A 101 -1.54 -9.91 -13.54
CA LEU A 101 -1.26 -10.34 -14.91
C LEU A 101 -2.37 -9.91 -15.87
N ARG A 102 -3.64 -10.02 -15.46
CA ARG A 102 -4.77 -9.54 -16.28
C ARG A 102 -4.76 -8.03 -16.51
N TYR A 103 -4.38 -7.23 -15.51
CA TYR A 103 -4.23 -5.77 -15.69
C TYR A 103 -3.13 -5.45 -16.69
N HIS A 104 -1.99 -6.12 -16.62
CA HIS A 104 -0.90 -5.95 -17.60
C HIS A 104 -1.31 -6.38 -19.01
N LEU A 105 -1.99 -7.52 -19.15
CA LEU A 105 -2.52 -7.97 -20.43
C LEU A 105 -3.56 -7.00 -21.02
N HIS A 106 -4.42 -6.41 -20.20
CA HIS A 106 -5.34 -5.36 -20.62
C HIS A 106 -4.60 -4.10 -21.08
N TYR A 107 -3.58 -3.70 -20.34
CA TYR A 107 -2.74 -2.56 -20.71
C TYR A 107 -2.11 -2.75 -22.09
N LEU A 108 -1.57 -3.93 -22.37
CA LEU A 108 -0.95 -4.30 -23.63
C LEU A 108 -1.97 -4.61 -24.74
N GLY A 109 -3.26 -4.75 -24.43
CA GLY A 109 -4.30 -5.09 -25.39
C GLY A 109 -4.33 -6.57 -25.81
N CYS A 110 -3.75 -7.48 -25.02
CA CYS A 110 -3.64 -8.91 -25.29
C CYS A 110 -4.97 -9.66 -25.02
N LYS A 111 -6.01 -9.36 -25.80
CA LYS A 111 -7.37 -9.92 -25.58
C LYS A 111 -7.41 -11.45 -25.67
N LYS A 112 -6.68 -12.06 -26.64
CA LYS A 112 -6.63 -13.53 -26.80
C LYS A 112 -6.08 -14.23 -25.55
N ALA A 113 -5.01 -13.67 -24.95
CA ALA A 113 -4.43 -14.21 -23.73
C ALA A 113 -5.40 -14.14 -22.54
N ILE A 114 -6.13 -13.03 -22.40
CA ILE A 114 -7.15 -12.86 -21.36
C ILE A 114 -8.30 -13.87 -21.52
N GLU A 115 -8.76 -14.11 -22.73
CA GLU A 115 -9.79 -15.09 -23.02
C GLU A 115 -9.32 -16.52 -22.77
N ALA A 116 -8.07 -16.84 -23.13
CA ALA A 116 -7.45 -18.12 -22.86
C ALA A 116 -7.35 -18.40 -21.34
N MET A 117 -6.91 -17.41 -20.54
CA MET A 117 -6.87 -17.53 -19.08
C MET A 117 -8.25 -17.75 -18.47
N LYS A 118 -9.30 -17.07 -18.99
CA LYS A 118 -10.67 -17.30 -18.53
C LYS A 118 -11.19 -18.69 -18.88
N ALA A 119 -10.88 -19.16 -20.10
CA ALA A 119 -11.26 -20.51 -20.53
C ALA A 119 -10.55 -21.58 -19.70
N ALA A 120 -9.26 -21.42 -19.43
CA ALA A 120 -8.50 -22.35 -18.58
C ALA A 120 -9.04 -22.44 -17.14
N LYS A 121 -9.46 -21.31 -16.58
CA LYS A 121 -10.10 -21.26 -15.24
C LYS A 121 -11.47 -21.94 -15.22
N ALA A 122 -12.20 -21.99 -16.33
CA ALA A 122 -13.54 -22.58 -16.42
C ALA A 122 -13.52 -24.12 -16.58
N VAL A 123 -12.35 -24.72 -16.87
CA VAL A 123 -12.20 -26.17 -17.01
C VAL A 123 -11.82 -26.75 -15.65
N GLU A 124 -12.82 -27.19 -14.89
CA GLU A 124 -12.69 -27.82 -13.57
C GLU A 124 -12.12 -29.27 -13.66
N ASN A 125 -10.99 -29.48 -14.29
CA ASN A 125 -10.29 -30.75 -14.17
C ASN A 125 -9.17 -30.58 -13.13
N HIS A 126 -9.40 -31.13 -11.95
CA HIS A 126 -8.70 -30.99 -10.68
C HIS A 126 -7.19 -31.28 -10.63
N GLN A 127 -6.49 -31.37 -11.74
CA GLN A 127 -5.08 -31.75 -11.68
C GLN A 127 -4.09 -30.58 -11.71
N TYR A 128 -4.44 -29.42 -12.27
CA TYR A 128 -3.56 -28.24 -12.29
C TYR A 128 -4.40 -26.96 -12.43
N SER A 129 -4.36 -26.09 -11.43
CA SER A 129 -4.97 -24.76 -11.46
C SER A 129 -3.94 -23.72 -11.91
N LEU A 130 -4.31 -22.79 -12.81
CA LEU A 130 -3.46 -21.63 -13.13
C LEU A 130 -3.08 -20.83 -11.87
N GLU A 131 -3.90 -20.92 -10.82
CA GLU A 131 -3.69 -20.22 -9.55
C GLU A 131 -2.50 -20.79 -8.74
N GLU A 132 -2.07 -22.01 -9.04
CA GLU A 132 -0.91 -22.67 -8.41
C GLU A 132 0.40 -22.47 -9.20
N MET A 133 0.32 -21.92 -10.41
CA MET A 133 1.48 -21.65 -11.25
C MET A 133 2.12 -20.30 -10.91
N SER A 134 3.45 -20.24 -11.02
CA SER A 134 4.16 -18.95 -10.98
C SER A 134 3.82 -18.10 -12.22
N LEU A 135 3.92 -16.76 -12.10
CA LEU A 135 3.57 -15.86 -13.21
C LEU A 135 4.38 -16.10 -14.48
N ASP A 136 5.66 -16.35 -14.34
CA ASP A 136 6.55 -16.68 -15.47
C ASP A 136 6.13 -17.97 -16.18
N SER A 137 5.68 -18.97 -15.42
CA SER A 137 5.12 -20.23 -16.00
C SER A 137 3.82 -19.96 -16.76
N VAL A 138 2.93 -19.11 -16.26
CA VAL A 138 1.69 -18.74 -16.97
C VAL A 138 2.01 -17.95 -18.24
N ILE A 139 2.94 -17.00 -18.21
CA ILE A 139 3.34 -16.22 -19.37
C ILE A 139 4.01 -17.12 -20.40
N TYR A 140 4.89 -18.04 -19.97
CA TYR A 140 5.53 -19.01 -20.84
C TYR A 140 4.49 -19.91 -21.51
N TRP A 141 3.52 -20.43 -20.76
CA TRP A 141 2.40 -21.21 -21.32
C TRP A 141 1.61 -20.42 -22.37
N LEU A 142 1.25 -19.14 -22.08
CA LEU A 142 0.54 -18.29 -23.04
C LEU A 142 1.34 -18.06 -24.33
N ASN A 143 2.66 -17.98 -24.22
CA ASN A 143 3.54 -17.87 -25.39
C ASN A 143 3.62 -19.17 -26.19
N GLN A 144 3.79 -20.33 -25.53
CA GLN A 144 3.84 -21.65 -26.18
C GLN A 144 2.53 -21.98 -26.90
N GLN A 145 1.40 -21.46 -26.45
CA GLN A 145 0.09 -21.62 -27.07
C GLN A 145 -0.23 -20.51 -28.10
N GLU A 146 0.75 -19.69 -28.46
CA GLU A 146 0.61 -18.59 -29.43
C GLU A 146 -0.44 -17.52 -29.07
N PHE A 147 -0.84 -17.42 -27.79
CA PHE A 147 -1.70 -16.35 -27.29
C PHE A 147 -0.93 -15.04 -27.06
N LEU A 148 0.39 -15.13 -26.91
CA LEU A 148 1.34 -14.02 -26.82
C LEU A 148 2.49 -14.24 -27.80
N ASP A 149 2.87 -13.20 -28.51
CA ASP A 149 4.10 -13.17 -29.30
C ASP A 149 5.33 -12.80 -28.44
N LYS A 150 6.54 -12.97 -28.97
CA LYS A 150 7.79 -12.69 -28.23
C LYS A 150 7.91 -11.23 -27.77
N ASN A 151 7.40 -10.26 -28.53
CA ASN A 151 7.44 -8.86 -28.14
C ASN A 151 6.47 -8.58 -26.98
N GLN A 152 5.27 -9.17 -27.03
CA GLN A 152 4.29 -9.09 -25.94
C GLN A 152 4.80 -9.75 -24.67
N VAL A 153 5.48 -10.90 -24.76
CA VAL A 153 6.16 -11.56 -23.62
C VAL A 153 7.20 -10.63 -23.02
N SER A 154 8.06 -10.02 -23.82
CA SER A 154 9.09 -9.10 -23.36
C SER A 154 8.48 -7.85 -22.67
N GLN A 155 7.48 -7.22 -23.26
CA GLN A 155 6.80 -6.06 -22.67
C GLN A 155 6.10 -6.41 -21.35
N LEU A 156 5.51 -7.60 -21.28
CA LEU A 156 4.86 -8.11 -20.08
C LEU A 156 5.88 -8.40 -18.99
N SER A 157 6.99 -9.06 -19.32
CA SER A 157 8.10 -9.32 -18.40
C SER A 157 8.72 -8.04 -17.86
N GLN A 158 8.87 -7.02 -18.71
CA GLN A 158 9.35 -5.70 -18.30
C GLN A 158 8.43 -5.06 -17.26
N ARG A 159 7.12 -5.06 -17.50
CA ARG A 159 6.14 -4.46 -16.57
C ARG A 159 6.10 -5.18 -15.23
N ILE A 160 6.07 -6.51 -15.26
CA ILE A 160 6.09 -7.32 -14.04
C ILE A 160 7.37 -7.08 -13.25
N SER A 161 8.52 -7.01 -13.94
CA SER A 161 9.79 -6.76 -13.29
C SER A 161 9.89 -5.35 -12.70
N GLN A 162 9.37 -4.32 -13.38
CA GLN A 162 9.30 -2.96 -12.84
C GLN A 162 8.42 -2.90 -11.58
N GLU A 163 7.26 -3.55 -11.62
CA GLU A 163 6.34 -3.64 -10.49
C GLU A 163 6.98 -4.37 -9.29
N ALA A 164 7.82 -5.37 -9.52
CA ALA A 164 8.54 -6.07 -8.45
C ALA A 164 9.70 -5.24 -7.87
N LEU A 165 10.48 -4.58 -8.73
CA LEU A 165 11.69 -3.86 -8.32
C LEU A 165 11.39 -2.56 -7.57
N GLU A 166 10.32 -1.84 -7.92
CA GLU A 166 10.03 -0.55 -7.29
C GLU A 166 9.83 -0.68 -5.77
N PRO A 167 8.94 -1.56 -5.24
CA PRO A 167 8.81 -1.76 -3.80
C PRO A 167 10.01 -2.46 -3.15
N LEU A 168 10.75 -3.30 -3.87
CA LEU A 168 12.01 -3.87 -3.36
C LEU A 168 12.98 -2.76 -2.96
N LEU A 169 13.15 -1.75 -3.82
CA LEU A 169 14.04 -0.61 -3.56
C LEU A 169 13.56 0.32 -2.44
N TRP A 170 12.35 0.15 -1.93
CA TRP A 170 11.84 0.86 -0.76
C TRP A 170 12.18 0.17 0.57
N LEU A 171 12.72 -1.06 0.52
CA LEU A 171 13.10 -1.80 1.71
C LEU A 171 14.29 -1.13 2.41
N SER A 172 14.11 -0.86 3.69
CA SER A 172 15.19 -0.39 4.57
C SER A 172 16.07 -1.52 5.06
N ASP A 173 15.51 -2.74 5.12
CA ASP A 173 16.23 -3.95 5.54
C ASP A 173 15.52 -5.21 5.03
N GLY A 174 16.20 -6.35 5.12
CA GLY A 174 15.67 -7.65 4.74
C GLY A 174 16.76 -8.70 4.71
N TYR A 175 16.39 -9.90 4.31
CA TYR A 175 17.33 -10.99 4.10
C TYR A 175 17.49 -11.24 2.62
N TYR A 176 18.71 -11.58 2.19
CA TYR A 176 19.00 -11.93 0.82
C TYR A 176 19.75 -13.27 0.73
N ARG A 177 19.60 -13.92 -0.42
CA ARG A 177 20.41 -15.03 -0.88
C ARG A 177 20.82 -14.75 -2.34
N TRP A 178 22.12 -14.77 -2.57
CA TRP A 178 22.70 -14.64 -3.90
C TRP A 178 23.30 -15.97 -4.33
N GLU A 179 22.99 -16.40 -5.54
CA GLU A 179 23.59 -17.56 -6.19
C GLU A 179 24.16 -17.15 -7.53
N GLU A 180 25.49 -17.18 -7.66
CA GLU A 180 26.17 -16.83 -8.89
C GLU A 180 26.01 -17.95 -9.90
N SER A 181 25.61 -17.62 -11.13
CA SER A 181 25.42 -18.58 -12.21
C SER A 181 25.60 -17.92 -13.56
N GLU A 182 26.40 -18.54 -14.40
CA GLU A 182 26.62 -18.04 -15.77
C GLU A 182 25.49 -18.41 -16.74
N SER A 183 24.60 -19.34 -16.36
CA SER A 183 23.61 -19.94 -17.25
C SER A 183 22.19 -20.01 -16.70
N THR A 184 21.84 -19.17 -15.72
CA THR A 184 20.49 -19.17 -15.18
C THR A 184 19.55 -18.34 -16.05
N GLU A 185 18.80 -19.01 -16.92
CA GLU A 185 17.79 -18.35 -17.75
C GLU A 185 16.41 -18.50 -17.11
N PRO A 186 15.67 -17.39 -16.90
CA PRO A 186 14.28 -17.45 -16.50
C PRO A 186 13.41 -18.00 -17.64
N LEU A 187 12.22 -18.53 -17.33
CA LEU A 187 11.26 -19.01 -18.34
C LEU A 187 10.82 -17.93 -19.32
N VAL A 188 10.82 -16.69 -18.88
CA VAL A 188 10.50 -15.50 -19.68
C VAL A 188 11.49 -14.40 -19.38
N SER A 189 11.80 -13.56 -20.38
CA SER A 189 12.78 -12.49 -20.20
C SER A 189 12.40 -11.20 -20.92
N ILE A 190 13.05 -10.10 -20.53
CA ILE A 190 12.95 -8.79 -21.15
C ILE A 190 13.92 -8.73 -22.33
N ILE A 191 13.48 -8.30 -23.49
CA ILE A 191 14.34 -8.14 -24.68
C ILE A 191 14.09 -6.77 -25.33
N PRO A 192 15.08 -5.89 -25.49
CA PRO A 192 16.47 -6.05 -25.02
C PRO A 192 16.59 -5.96 -23.50
N HIS A 193 17.60 -6.63 -22.95
CA HIS A 193 17.84 -6.66 -21.51
C HIS A 193 18.32 -5.29 -21.00
N PRO A 194 17.59 -4.61 -20.09
CA PRO A 194 18.02 -3.34 -19.53
C PRO A 194 19.18 -3.55 -18.55
N LYS A 195 20.10 -2.58 -18.48
CA LYS A 195 21.13 -2.58 -17.46
C LYS A 195 20.53 -2.30 -16.09
N LEU A 196 20.91 -3.08 -15.10
CA LEU A 196 20.41 -2.90 -13.73
C LEU A 196 20.77 -1.51 -13.17
N ALA A 197 21.97 -1.00 -13.50
CA ALA A 197 22.41 0.33 -13.06
C ALA A 197 21.48 1.46 -13.57
N ASP A 198 21.05 1.38 -14.83
CA ASP A 198 20.15 2.37 -15.42
C ASP A 198 18.76 2.32 -14.76
N LEU A 199 18.25 1.10 -14.48
CA LEU A 199 16.99 0.90 -13.75
C LEU A 199 17.07 1.43 -12.31
N ILE A 200 18.17 1.20 -11.60
CA ILE A 200 18.37 1.71 -10.24
C ILE A 200 18.26 3.25 -10.24
N GLU A 201 18.88 3.92 -11.21
CA GLU A 201 18.82 5.38 -11.32
C GLU A 201 17.40 5.87 -11.68
N GLU A 202 16.72 5.18 -12.60
CA GLU A 202 15.33 5.46 -12.93
C GLU A 202 14.42 5.36 -11.69
N PHE A 203 14.53 4.27 -10.92
CA PHE A 203 13.71 4.08 -9.71
C PHE A 203 14.08 5.07 -8.59
N ARG A 204 15.35 5.50 -8.49
CA ARG A 204 15.76 6.57 -7.57
C ARG A 204 15.06 7.89 -7.91
N ASN A 205 14.98 8.23 -9.19
CA ASN A 205 14.26 9.40 -9.66
C ASN A 205 12.75 9.25 -9.42
N ARG A 206 12.17 8.08 -9.65
CA ARG A 206 10.75 7.80 -9.35
C ARG A 206 10.46 7.95 -7.86
N LEU A 207 11.33 7.43 -6.98
CA LEU A 207 11.19 7.58 -5.54
C LEU A 207 11.15 9.05 -5.10
N GLN A 208 12.00 9.92 -5.66
CA GLN A 208 11.96 11.36 -5.37
C GLN A 208 10.60 11.99 -5.75
N HIS A 209 9.96 11.49 -6.81
CA HIS A 209 8.64 11.94 -7.20
C HIS A 209 7.55 11.45 -6.26
N TRP A 210 7.61 10.20 -5.81
CA TRP A 210 6.70 9.66 -4.80
C TRP A 210 6.83 10.39 -3.46
N GLN A 211 8.06 10.71 -3.03
CA GLN A 211 8.32 11.43 -1.78
C GLN A 211 7.66 12.81 -1.71
N LYS A 212 7.42 13.45 -2.86
CA LYS A 212 6.68 14.74 -2.92
C LYS A 212 5.18 14.59 -2.64
N LEU A 213 4.67 13.38 -2.66
CA LEU A 213 3.25 13.06 -2.45
C LEU A 213 3.00 12.36 -1.11
N LEU A 214 4.08 12.11 -0.33
CA LEU A 214 4.09 11.22 0.82
C LEU A 214 3.22 11.71 2.00
N ASP A 215 2.92 13.00 2.08
CA ASP A 215 2.02 13.56 3.09
C ASP A 215 0.57 13.08 2.94
N GLN A 216 0.18 12.65 1.74
CA GLN A 216 -1.14 12.13 1.44
C GLN A 216 -1.14 10.68 0.94
N ILE A 217 -0.11 10.27 0.18
CA ILE A 217 -0.04 8.96 -0.48
C ILE A 217 1.19 8.22 0.04
N SER A 218 0.96 7.18 0.83
CA SER A 218 2.03 6.34 1.41
C SER A 218 2.38 5.12 0.56
N SER A 219 1.51 4.75 -0.41
CA SER A 219 1.72 3.60 -1.29
C SER A 219 0.87 3.72 -2.56
N PRO A 220 1.36 3.32 -3.75
CA PRO A 220 0.56 3.24 -4.97
C PRO A 220 -0.54 2.18 -4.90
N TYR A 221 -0.47 1.27 -3.94
CA TYR A 221 -1.48 0.22 -3.74
C TYR A 221 -2.65 0.67 -2.87
N GLN A 222 -2.64 1.90 -2.33
CA GLN A 222 -3.80 2.52 -1.68
C GLN A 222 -4.92 2.73 -2.69
N ARG A 223 -6.17 2.66 -2.20
CA ARG A 223 -7.38 2.65 -3.01
C ARG A 223 -8.14 3.96 -2.88
N PRO A 224 -8.23 4.77 -3.95
CA PRO A 224 -8.96 6.02 -3.93
C PRO A 224 -10.48 5.79 -3.99
N TYR A 225 -11.22 6.61 -3.25
CA TYR A 225 -12.68 6.64 -3.22
C TYR A 225 -13.17 8.07 -3.16
N PHE A 226 -14.25 8.35 -3.85
CA PHE A 226 -15.01 9.56 -3.61
C PHE A 226 -15.91 9.40 -2.38
N PHE A 227 -16.01 10.45 -1.60
CA PHE A 227 -16.92 10.48 -0.46
C PHE A 227 -18.38 10.37 -0.90
N ASN A 228 -18.77 11.08 -1.98
CA ASN A 228 -20.08 11.04 -2.59
C ASN A 228 -19.95 11.05 -4.12
N GLN A 229 -20.78 10.27 -4.82
CA GLN A 229 -20.83 10.29 -6.30
C GLN A 229 -21.23 11.67 -6.84
N ARG A 230 -22.08 12.43 -6.14
CA ARG A 230 -22.44 13.80 -6.51
C ARG A 230 -21.24 14.75 -6.48
N THR A 231 -20.31 14.56 -5.54
CA THR A 231 -19.06 15.33 -5.50
C THR A 231 -18.23 15.08 -6.76
N ALA A 232 -18.16 13.83 -7.23
CA ALA A 232 -17.45 13.47 -8.46
C ALA A 232 -18.05 14.14 -9.70
N GLU A 233 -19.37 14.28 -9.77
CA GLU A 233 -20.09 14.90 -10.89
C GLU A 233 -20.03 16.43 -10.85
N SER A 234 -19.87 17.04 -9.67
CA SER A 234 -19.75 18.48 -9.46
C SER A 234 -18.33 19.02 -9.69
N LEU A 235 -17.31 18.13 -9.77
CA LEU A 235 -15.94 18.54 -10.03
C LEU A 235 -15.78 19.04 -11.46
N SER A 236 -15.23 20.23 -11.60
CA SER A 236 -14.98 20.89 -12.89
C SER A 236 -13.97 20.15 -13.78
N ASN A 237 -13.31 19.10 -13.24
CA ASN A 237 -12.31 18.33 -13.96
C ASN A 237 -12.93 17.06 -14.60
N PRO A 238 -13.09 17.03 -15.95
CA PRO A 238 -13.72 15.90 -16.65
C PRO A 238 -12.91 14.60 -16.54
N VAL A 239 -11.60 14.67 -16.27
CA VAL A 239 -10.74 13.50 -16.08
C VAL A 239 -11.12 12.82 -14.77
N ILE A 240 -11.26 13.59 -13.70
CA ILE A 240 -11.65 13.07 -12.37
C ILE A 240 -13.05 12.46 -12.42
N ALA A 241 -14.01 13.10 -13.11
CA ALA A 241 -15.36 12.55 -13.27
C ALA A 241 -15.37 11.18 -13.98
N LYS A 242 -14.49 10.97 -14.96
CA LYS A 242 -14.31 9.66 -15.62
C LYS A 242 -13.66 8.64 -14.67
N LEU A 243 -12.63 9.06 -13.93
CA LEU A 243 -11.94 8.19 -12.96
C LEU A 243 -12.85 7.74 -11.82
N ALA A 244 -13.77 8.59 -11.38
CA ALA A 244 -14.74 8.28 -10.33
C ALA A 244 -15.54 7.00 -10.60
N LYS A 245 -15.90 6.75 -11.86
CA LYS A 245 -16.62 5.55 -12.29
C LYS A 245 -15.78 4.27 -12.16
N LEU A 246 -14.45 4.40 -12.22
CA LEU A 246 -13.49 3.30 -12.12
C LEU A 246 -13.01 3.09 -10.68
N MET A 247 -13.11 4.08 -9.80
CA MET A 247 -12.68 4.04 -8.38
C MET A 247 -13.64 3.20 -7.53
N ARG A 248 -13.75 1.90 -7.85
CA ARG A 248 -14.64 0.94 -7.16
C ARG A 248 -13.83 -0.11 -6.41
N GLY A 249 -12.88 0.33 -5.59
CA GLY A 249 -12.06 -0.57 -4.78
C GLY A 249 -10.74 -1.00 -5.45
N VAL A 250 -10.40 -0.44 -6.61
CA VAL A 250 -9.10 -0.60 -7.27
C VAL A 250 -8.06 0.33 -6.65
N SER A 251 -6.79 -0.06 -6.68
CA SER A 251 -5.68 0.76 -6.21
C SER A 251 -5.30 1.85 -7.23
N ILE A 252 -4.45 2.82 -6.83
CA ILE A 252 -3.86 3.80 -7.74
C ILE A 252 -3.10 3.07 -8.85
N HIS A 253 -2.32 2.04 -8.50
CA HIS A 253 -1.60 1.17 -9.42
C HIS A 253 -2.53 0.54 -10.47
N GLN A 254 -3.57 -0.16 -10.03
CA GLN A 254 -4.56 -0.80 -10.91
C GLN A 254 -5.31 0.22 -11.78
N LEU A 255 -5.68 1.36 -11.18
CA LEU A 255 -6.37 2.44 -11.91
C LEU A 255 -5.48 3.02 -13.00
N ALA A 256 -4.18 3.23 -12.74
CA ALA A 256 -3.20 3.68 -13.72
C ALA A 256 -3.07 2.69 -14.88
N ALA A 257 -3.01 1.38 -14.59
CA ALA A 257 -2.99 0.34 -15.61
C ALA A 257 -4.27 0.35 -16.48
N MET A 258 -5.46 0.51 -15.86
CA MET A 258 -6.75 0.56 -16.58
C MET A 258 -6.85 1.73 -17.56
N ILE A 259 -6.30 2.90 -17.20
CA ILE A 259 -6.33 4.10 -18.05
C ILE A 259 -5.07 4.27 -18.91
N LYS A 260 -4.15 3.30 -18.85
CA LYS A 260 -2.87 3.30 -19.58
C LYS A 260 -1.99 4.52 -19.27
N GLN A 261 -1.93 4.92 -18.02
CA GLN A 261 -1.11 6.02 -17.52
C GLN A 261 -0.01 5.53 -16.57
N ASP A 262 1.00 6.36 -16.36
CA ASP A 262 1.98 6.18 -15.31
C ASP A 262 1.34 6.48 -13.94
N GLU A 263 1.71 5.71 -12.92
CA GLU A 263 1.14 5.78 -11.57
C GLU A 263 1.40 7.12 -10.88
N ILE A 264 2.62 7.66 -11.03
CA ILE A 264 3.00 8.95 -10.43
C ILE A 264 2.23 10.08 -11.10
N LYS A 265 2.01 10.00 -12.42
CA LYS A 265 1.18 10.98 -13.14
C LYS A 265 -0.26 10.94 -12.64
N LEU A 266 -0.82 9.75 -12.48
CA LEU A 266 -2.15 9.59 -11.92
C LEU A 266 -2.22 10.09 -10.47
N ALA A 267 -1.26 9.70 -9.63
CA ALA A 267 -1.17 10.13 -8.24
C ALA A 267 -1.13 11.67 -8.13
N ARG A 268 -0.38 12.36 -9.00
CA ARG A 268 -0.36 13.83 -9.07
C ARG A 268 -1.70 14.45 -9.45
N ILE A 269 -2.48 13.79 -10.32
CA ILE A 269 -3.83 14.24 -10.68
C ILE A 269 -4.78 14.08 -9.50
N LEU A 270 -4.66 12.99 -8.74
CA LEU A 270 -5.49 12.70 -7.57
C LEU A 270 -5.10 13.54 -6.34
N TYR A 271 -3.83 13.88 -6.20
CA TYR A 271 -3.25 14.52 -5.02
C TYR A 271 -3.99 15.77 -4.53
N PRO A 272 -4.31 16.80 -5.37
CA PRO A 272 -5.04 17.97 -4.92
C PRO A 272 -6.45 17.63 -4.41
N HIS A 273 -7.10 16.60 -4.98
CA HIS A 273 -8.42 16.15 -4.56
C HIS A 273 -8.37 15.29 -3.29
N ILE A 274 -7.25 14.64 -3.01
CA ILE A 274 -7.00 13.96 -1.74
C ILE A 274 -6.74 15.01 -0.66
N GLN A 275 -5.97 16.03 -0.98
CA GLN A 275 -5.64 17.13 -0.06
C GLN A 275 -6.86 17.97 0.30
N SER A 276 -7.79 18.21 -0.66
CA SER A 276 -9.06 18.90 -0.39
C SER A 276 -10.07 18.03 0.37
N GLY A 277 -9.87 16.71 0.41
CA GLY A 277 -10.79 15.76 1.03
C GLY A 277 -11.93 15.28 0.12
N ASP A 278 -11.93 15.64 -1.18
CA ASP A 278 -12.89 15.12 -2.16
C ASP A 278 -12.68 13.62 -2.40
N ILE A 279 -11.42 13.20 -2.39
CA ILE A 279 -10.98 11.80 -2.51
C ILE A 279 -10.29 11.39 -1.21
N PHE A 280 -10.68 10.25 -0.67
CA PHE A 280 -9.97 9.62 0.44
C PHE A 280 -9.33 8.30 -0.01
N LEU A 281 -8.21 7.96 0.63
CA LEU A 281 -7.50 6.72 0.36
C LEU A 281 -7.83 5.68 1.42
N ARG A 282 -8.13 4.47 0.99
CA ARG A 282 -8.13 3.27 1.83
C ARG A 282 -6.83 2.52 1.64
N GLU A 283 -6.46 1.75 2.64
CA GLU A 283 -5.29 0.90 2.56
C GLU A 283 -5.35 -0.13 1.43
N ALA A 284 -4.17 -0.58 1.04
CA ALA A 284 -4.03 -1.69 0.13
C ALA A 284 -4.76 -2.93 0.66
N LYS A 285 -5.35 -3.72 -0.23
CA LYS A 285 -5.86 -5.05 0.11
C LYS A 285 -4.71 -6.06 0.21
N SER A 286 -4.91 -7.13 0.98
CA SER A 286 -4.05 -8.30 0.89
C SER A 286 -4.07 -8.84 -0.56
N PRO A 287 -2.91 -9.27 -1.08
CA PRO A 287 -1.59 -9.33 -0.43
C PRO A 287 -0.76 -8.04 -0.50
N TRP A 288 -1.20 -7.00 -1.20
CA TRP A 288 -0.47 -5.76 -1.48
C TRP A 288 -0.20 -4.88 -0.26
N ASN A 289 -0.96 -5.08 0.82
CA ASN A 289 -0.73 -4.43 2.11
C ASN A 289 0.51 -4.92 2.87
N ARG A 290 1.18 -5.97 2.34
CA ARG A 290 2.44 -6.51 2.87
C ARG A 290 3.67 -5.83 2.26
N LEU A 291 3.49 -5.04 1.21
CA LEU A 291 4.57 -4.31 0.56
C LEU A 291 5.00 -3.11 1.40
N PRO A 292 6.28 -2.72 1.33
CA PRO A 292 6.78 -1.55 2.03
C PRO A 292 6.06 -0.28 1.59
N SER A 293 5.90 0.65 2.51
CA SER A 293 5.46 2.01 2.19
C SER A 293 6.60 2.81 1.55
N ILE A 294 6.25 3.87 0.81
CA ILE A 294 7.22 4.80 0.23
C ILE A 294 8.10 5.37 1.35
N PRO A 295 9.43 5.21 1.29
CA PRO A 295 10.33 5.66 2.35
C PRO A 295 10.40 7.18 2.43
N LYS A 296 10.42 7.70 3.66
CA LYS A 296 10.65 9.13 3.91
C LYS A 296 12.07 9.49 3.49
N SER A 297 12.27 10.69 2.91
CA SER A 297 13.61 11.21 2.66
C SER A 297 14.35 11.31 3.99
N ALA A 298 15.53 10.69 4.08
CA ALA A 298 16.43 10.96 5.20
C ALA A 298 16.76 12.46 5.17
N LYS A 299 16.48 13.20 6.23
CA LYS A 299 17.04 14.54 6.41
C LYS A 299 18.56 14.37 6.36
N PRO A 300 19.30 15.21 5.61
CA PRO A 300 20.74 15.18 5.71
C PRO A 300 21.10 15.39 7.18
N GLU A 301 21.73 14.42 7.79
CA GLU A 301 22.40 14.60 9.07
C GLU A 301 23.44 15.69 8.85
N GLN A 302 23.21 16.86 9.44
CA GLN A 302 24.25 17.86 9.57
C GLN A 302 25.33 17.20 10.42
N ALA A 303 26.47 16.94 9.79
CA ALA A 303 27.68 16.56 10.46
C ALA A 303 28.04 17.69 11.44
N ASN A 304 27.66 17.51 12.69
CA ASN A 304 28.18 18.35 13.77
C ASN A 304 29.50 17.75 14.20
N ASP A 305 30.56 18.43 13.76
CA ASP A 305 31.91 18.30 14.29
C ASP A 305 31.86 18.38 15.83
N ALA A 306 32.41 17.35 16.44
CA ALA A 306 32.65 17.31 17.86
C ALA A 306 33.67 18.39 18.25
N ALA A 307 33.23 19.44 18.91
CA ALA A 307 34.08 20.31 19.70
C ALA A 307 33.51 20.34 21.12
N GLN A 308 34.29 19.76 22.01
CA GLN A 308 34.14 19.82 23.46
C GLN A 308 34.01 21.27 23.93
N GLN A 309 33.00 21.56 24.74
CA GLN A 309 33.19 22.49 25.86
C GLN A 309 32.14 22.23 26.96
N THR A 310 32.70 21.96 28.12
CA THR A 310 32.06 21.93 29.44
C THR A 310 31.43 23.27 29.79
N GLY A 311 30.18 23.27 30.22
CA GLY A 311 29.54 24.46 30.73
C GLY A 311 28.16 24.18 31.33
N ASN A 312 28.12 24.03 32.63
CA ASN A 312 26.92 23.91 33.45
C ASN A 312 26.01 25.14 33.28
N THR A 313 24.82 24.97 32.73
CA THR A 313 23.71 25.88 33.00
C THR A 313 22.39 25.14 32.87
N ARG A 314 21.68 25.06 33.96
CA ARG A 314 20.31 24.55 34.04
C ARG A 314 19.42 25.46 33.20
N SER A 315 18.98 24.96 32.07
CA SER A 315 17.88 25.56 31.28
C SER A 315 16.66 24.68 31.43
N HIS A 316 15.62 25.24 31.96
CA HIS A 316 14.30 24.64 31.99
C HIS A 316 13.88 24.30 30.56
N SER A 317 13.84 23.01 30.23
CA SER A 317 13.17 22.53 29.03
C SER A 317 11.66 22.71 29.23
N SER A 318 11.10 23.73 28.61
CA SER A 318 9.66 23.83 28.39
C SER A 318 9.23 22.66 27.51
N VAL A 319 8.65 21.64 28.12
CA VAL A 319 7.88 20.60 27.43
C VAL A 319 6.75 21.34 26.71
N SER A 320 6.80 21.43 25.40
CA SER A 320 5.67 21.86 24.57
C SER A 320 4.54 20.87 24.82
N GLN A 321 3.58 21.23 25.66
CA GLN A 321 2.36 20.45 25.86
C GLN A 321 1.62 20.45 24.52
N LYS A 322 1.57 19.30 23.86
CA LYS A 322 0.78 19.10 22.65
C LYS A 322 -0.69 19.29 23.02
N THR A 323 -1.30 20.38 22.54
CA THR A 323 -2.73 20.65 22.76
C THR A 323 -3.55 19.55 22.10
N VAL A 324 -4.44 18.89 22.86
CA VAL A 324 -5.29 17.81 22.37
C VAL A 324 -6.36 18.36 21.44
N LYS A 325 -6.50 17.75 20.25
CA LYS A 325 -7.47 18.15 19.23
C LYS A 325 -8.74 17.33 19.33
N ILE A 326 -9.87 17.98 19.54
CA ILE A 326 -11.20 17.33 19.59
C ILE A 326 -12.06 17.85 18.44
N ALA A 327 -12.60 16.93 17.66
CA ALA A 327 -13.58 17.28 16.63
C ALA A 327 -15.00 16.97 17.12
N CYS A 328 -15.90 17.91 16.99
CA CYS A 328 -17.33 17.78 17.31
C CYS A 328 -18.15 17.83 16.03
N VAL A 329 -18.89 16.76 15.73
CA VAL A 329 -19.72 16.62 14.53
C VAL A 329 -21.18 16.51 14.94
N ASP A 330 -21.98 17.52 14.61
CA ASP A 330 -23.41 17.60 14.96
C ASP A 330 -24.07 18.64 14.01
N ASP A 331 -25.20 18.30 13.42
CA ASP A 331 -25.93 19.21 12.53
C ASP A 331 -26.61 20.38 13.26
N SER A 332 -26.60 20.38 14.58
CA SER A 332 -27.12 21.44 15.42
C SER A 332 -26.02 22.41 15.87
N PRO A 333 -25.98 23.65 15.36
CA PRO A 333 -25.02 24.66 15.82
C PRO A 333 -25.12 24.95 17.33
N THR A 334 -26.29 24.72 17.91
CA THR A 334 -26.54 24.91 19.35
C THR A 334 -25.80 23.86 20.17
N ILE A 335 -25.85 22.61 19.74
CA ILE A 335 -25.12 21.49 20.40
C ILE A 335 -23.63 21.67 20.25
N LEU A 336 -23.14 22.07 19.08
CA LEU A 336 -21.72 22.36 18.86
C LEU A 336 -21.18 23.49 19.76
N ARG A 337 -21.97 24.56 19.95
CA ARG A 337 -21.64 25.64 20.88
C ARG A 337 -21.65 25.17 22.33
N GLU A 338 -22.59 24.33 22.71
CA GLU A 338 -22.66 23.77 24.06
C GLU A 338 -21.48 22.84 24.33
N MET A 339 -21.09 21.95 23.40
CA MET A 339 -19.90 21.13 23.54
C MET A 339 -18.66 22.00 23.71
N GLN A 340 -18.47 23.02 22.88
CA GLN A 340 -17.34 23.96 22.98
C GLN A 340 -17.31 24.66 24.36
N ARG A 341 -18.45 25.16 24.83
CA ARG A 341 -18.56 25.81 26.14
C ARG A 341 -18.20 24.87 27.29
N LEU A 342 -18.62 23.61 27.23
CA LEU A 342 -18.37 22.63 28.26
C LEU A 342 -16.94 22.10 28.28
N LEU A 343 -16.31 21.99 27.11
CA LEU A 343 -14.94 21.53 26.98
C LEU A 343 -13.90 22.60 27.38
N GLY A 344 -14.21 23.89 27.20
CA GLY A 344 -13.28 25.00 27.44
C GLY A 344 -12.26 25.14 26.31
N GLU A 345 -12.04 26.38 25.85
CA GLU A 345 -11.14 26.65 24.71
C GLU A 345 -9.65 26.65 25.12
N GLU A 346 -9.35 26.71 26.42
CA GLU A 346 -7.96 26.74 26.91
C GLU A 346 -7.34 25.36 27.08
N GLU A 347 -8.18 24.29 27.20
CA GLU A 347 -7.71 22.92 27.44
C GLU A 347 -7.60 22.09 26.15
N TYR A 348 -8.45 22.38 25.13
CA TYR A 348 -8.56 21.60 23.91
C TYR A 348 -8.64 22.47 22.66
N GLU A 349 -8.01 22.04 21.56
CA GLU A 349 -8.22 22.60 20.23
C GLU A 349 -9.50 22.01 19.62
N ILE A 350 -10.60 22.76 19.61
CA ILE A 350 -11.92 22.24 19.22
C ILE A 350 -12.27 22.62 17.78
N THR A 351 -12.49 21.60 16.94
CA THR A 351 -13.03 21.75 15.59
C THR A 351 -14.51 21.42 15.57
N LYS A 352 -15.35 22.39 15.23
CA LYS A 352 -16.81 22.20 15.06
C LYS A 352 -17.14 21.89 13.61
N ILE A 353 -17.94 20.86 13.37
CA ILE A 353 -18.33 20.40 12.05
C ILE A 353 -19.84 20.28 12.03
N GLU A 354 -20.49 21.25 11.38
CA GLU A 354 -21.94 21.35 11.29
C GLU A 354 -22.50 20.55 10.09
N ASN A 355 -21.73 20.50 8.99
CA ASN A 355 -22.15 19.81 7.78
C ASN A 355 -21.68 18.33 7.78
N PRO A 356 -22.58 17.34 7.93
CA PRO A 356 -22.19 15.92 7.96
C PRO A 356 -21.53 15.42 6.67
N ILE A 357 -21.83 16.05 5.53
CA ILE A 357 -21.26 15.68 4.23
C ILE A 357 -19.76 16.02 4.19
N GLU A 358 -19.38 17.16 4.78
CA GLU A 358 -18.00 17.62 4.82
C GLU A 358 -17.21 17.02 5.98
N ALA A 359 -17.90 16.37 6.93
CA ALA A 359 -17.29 15.92 8.18
C ALA A 359 -16.08 15.01 7.96
N ALA A 360 -16.15 14.04 7.05
CA ALA A 360 -15.03 13.15 6.79
C ALA A 360 -13.81 13.93 6.26
N SER A 361 -14.01 14.85 5.32
CA SER A 361 -12.91 15.63 4.73
C SER A 361 -12.24 16.55 5.76
N ILE A 362 -13.04 17.18 6.61
CA ILE A 362 -12.55 18.04 7.69
C ILE A 362 -11.78 17.22 8.73
N LEU A 363 -12.31 16.06 9.14
CA LEU A 363 -11.68 15.15 10.10
C LEU A 363 -10.33 14.63 9.60
N PHE A 364 -10.22 14.27 8.33
CA PHE A 364 -8.94 13.85 7.72
C PHE A 364 -7.92 14.98 7.67
N ARG A 365 -8.35 16.23 7.44
CA ARG A 365 -7.47 17.39 7.42
C ARG A 365 -6.99 17.79 8.82
N VAL A 366 -7.90 17.81 9.81
CA VAL A 366 -7.61 18.26 11.19
C VAL A 366 -6.81 17.22 11.97
N LYS A 367 -7.01 15.90 11.66
CA LYS A 367 -6.39 14.78 12.38
C LYS A 367 -6.61 14.89 13.89
N PRO A 368 -7.87 14.82 14.36
CA PRO A 368 -8.18 14.97 15.78
C PRO A 368 -7.66 13.78 16.59
N ASP A 369 -7.38 14.04 17.87
CA ASP A 369 -7.03 13.00 18.84
C ASP A 369 -8.30 12.29 19.39
N LEU A 370 -9.50 12.91 19.24
CA LEU A 370 -10.79 12.33 19.61
C LEU A 370 -11.93 12.97 18.79
N VAL A 371 -12.96 12.19 18.46
CA VAL A 371 -14.17 12.64 17.76
C VAL A 371 -15.41 12.45 18.63
N LEU A 372 -16.19 13.51 18.82
CA LEU A 372 -17.57 13.49 19.35
C LEU A 372 -18.52 13.60 18.16
N MET A 373 -19.45 12.63 17.99
CA MET A 373 -20.26 12.53 16.78
C MET A 373 -21.73 12.26 17.08
N ASP A 374 -22.62 13.10 16.58
CA ASP A 374 -24.06 12.78 16.64
C ASP A 374 -24.43 11.64 15.70
N ILE A 375 -25.47 10.90 16.06
CA ILE A 375 -26.00 9.81 15.24
C ILE A 375 -27.05 10.33 14.26
N SER A 376 -27.90 11.26 14.70
CA SER A 376 -29.13 11.63 14.02
C SER A 376 -28.97 12.86 13.13
N MET A 377 -28.03 12.80 12.21
CA MET A 377 -27.75 13.89 11.26
C MET A 377 -28.44 13.65 9.91
N PRO A 378 -28.84 14.71 9.18
CA PRO A 378 -29.40 14.63 7.84
C PRO A 378 -28.37 14.10 6.84
N GLU A 379 -28.84 13.50 5.75
CA GLU A 379 -28.06 12.98 4.62
C GLU A 379 -27.11 11.82 4.97
N ILE A 380 -26.28 11.93 5.99
CA ILE A 380 -25.39 10.88 6.51
C ILE A 380 -25.56 10.75 8.02
N ASN A 381 -26.05 9.60 8.46
CA ASN A 381 -26.12 9.31 9.90
C ASN A 381 -24.73 8.97 10.47
N GLY A 382 -24.55 9.23 11.77
CA GLY A 382 -23.27 9.03 12.46
C GLY A 382 -22.75 7.59 12.40
N TYR A 383 -23.61 6.56 12.35
CA TYR A 383 -23.15 5.17 12.19
C TYR A 383 -22.42 4.95 10.88
N LYS A 384 -22.96 5.48 9.77
CA LYS A 384 -22.38 5.36 8.44
C LYS A 384 -21.06 6.15 8.34
N LEU A 385 -21.03 7.36 8.92
CA LEU A 385 -19.85 8.18 9.00
C LEU A 385 -18.75 7.49 9.83
N CYS A 386 -19.09 6.96 11.01
CA CYS A 386 -18.16 6.21 11.85
C CYS A 386 -17.55 4.99 11.13
N SER A 387 -18.38 4.17 10.49
CA SER A 387 -17.90 3.03 9.71
C SER A 387 -16.95 3.46 8.58
N LEU A 388 -17.18 4.62 7.97
CA LEU A 388 -16.32 5.18 6.95
C LEU A 388 -14.96 5.60 7.55
N LEU A 389 -14.96 6.29 8.70
CA LEU A 389 -13.75 6.73 9.38
C LEU A 389 -12.91 5.53 9.87
N ARG A 390 -13.55 4.47 10.36
CA ARG A 390 -12.88 3.23 10.78
C ARG A 390 -12.22 2.46 9.63
N ASN A 391 -12.71 2.66 8.42
CA ASN A 391 -12.10 2.09 7.22
C ASN A 391 -10.96 2.96 6.66
N SER A 392 -10.54 4.02 7.37
CA SER A 392 -9.41 4.88 6.99
C SER A 392 -8.24 4.68 7.95
N ASN A 393 -7.00 4.68 7.46
CA ASN A 393 -5.80 4.55 8.29
C ASN A 393 -5.52 5.74 9.20
N MET A 394 -6.10 6.89 8.87
CA MET A 394 -5.81 8.10 9.63
C MET A 394 -6.62 8.19 10.92
N LEU A 395 -7.80 7.55 10.96
CA LEU A 395 -8.76 7.67 12.06
C LEU A 395 -9.24 6.31 12.58
N TRP A 396 -8.61 5.20 12.18
CA TRP A 396 -9.03 3.87 12.61
C TRP A 396 -8.85 3.63 14.11
N GLU A 397 -7.80 4.22 14.72
CA GLU A 397 -7.54 4.15 16.16
C GLU A 397 -8.07 5.36 16.94
N VAL A 398 -8.40 6.48 16.27
CA VAL A 398 -8.88 7.67 16.94
C VAL A 398 -10.20 7.36 17.67
N PRO A 399 -10.31 7.63 18.98
CA PRO A 399 -11.54 7.41 19.72
C PRO A 399 -12.71 8.18 19.08
N ILE A 400 -13.80 7.47 18.74
CA ILE A 400 -15.06 8.05 18.26
C ILE A 400 -16.14 7.76 19.28
N ILE A 401 -16.65 8.81 19.93
CA ILE A 401 -17.71 8.73 20.92
C ILE A 401 -19.01 9.22 20.26
N MET A 402 -20.02 8.34 20.21
CA MET A 402 -21.35 8.73 19.72
C MET A 402 -22.07 9.56 20.77
N VAL A 403 -22.52 10.76 20.42
CA VAL A 403 -23.23 11.71 21.31
C VAL A 403 -24.64 11.91 20.76
N THR A 404 -25.67 11.32 21.37
CA THR A 404 -26.99 11.29 20.77
C THR A 404 -28.12 11.22 21.79
N SER A 405 -29.33 11.63 21.39
CA SER A 405 -30.56 11.50 22.17
C SER A 405 -31.14 10.09 22.17
N ARG A 406 -30.62 9.17 21.34
CA ARG A 406 -31.11 7.78 21.30
C ARG A 406 -30.52 6.99 22.46
N THR A 407 -31.39 6.35 23.25
CA THR A 407 -30.99 5.63 24.47
C THR A 407 -31.19 4.11 24.40
N GLY A 408 -31.67 3.61 23.27
CA GLY A 408 -31.99 2.20 23.05
C GLY A 408 -30.79 1.27 23.10
N VAL A 409 -30.99 0.05 23.64
CA VAL A 409 -29.94 -1.01 23.62
C VAL A 409 -29.53 -1.33 22.19
N ILE A 410 -30.46 -1.31 21.25
CA ILE A 410 -30.23 -1.55 19.83
C ILE A 410 -29.29 -0.46 19.25
N ASP A 411 -29.47 0.80 19.66
CA ASP A 411 -28.63 1.90 19.18
C ASP A 411 -27.18 1.79 19.67
N LYS A 412 -26.99 1.33 20.92
CA LYS A 412 -25.66 1.03 21.47
C LYS A 412 -24.96 -0.11 20.72
N VAL A 413 -25.70 -1.18 20.41
CA VAL A 413 -25.17 -2.31 19.62
C VAL A 413 -24.80 -1.84 18.21
N ARG A 414 -25.61 -1.02 17.57
CA ARG A 414 -25.33 -0.44 16.23
C ARG A 414 -24.10 0.48 16.26
N ALA A 415 -23.96 1.32 17.30
CA ALA A 415 -22.80 2.16 17.49
C ALA A 415 -21.50 1.32 17.55
N LYS A 416 -21.51 0.26 18.36
CA LYS A 416 -20.38 -0.67 18.48
C LYS A 416 -20.11 -1.40 17.16
N ALA A 417 -21.13 -1.86 16.46
CA ALA A 417 -21.02 -2.51 15.15
C ALA A 417 -20.49 -1.57 14.05
N SER A 418 -20.72 -0.26 14.17
CA SER A 418 -20.15 0.75 13.28
C SER A 418 -18.70 1.12 13.63
N GLY A 419 -18.14 0.57 14.69
CA GLY A 419 -16.78 0.83 15.15
C GLY A 419 -16.64 2.01 16.11
N ALA A 420 -17.75 2.50 16.71
CA ALA A 420 -17.67 3.52 17.75
C ALA A 420 -16.95 2.98 18.99
N THR A 421 -16.11 3.84 19.59
CA THR A 421 -15.35 3.49 20.79
C THR A 421 -16.24 3.52 22.02
N ASP A 422 -17.13 4.52 22.13
CA ASP A 422 -18.04 4.66 23.26
C ASP A 422 -19.31 5.44 22.87
N TYR A 423 -20.19 5.67 23.84
CA TYR A 423 -21.52 6.21 23.64
C TYR A 423 -21.94 7.14 24.79
N LEU A 424 -22.30 8.39 24.49
CA LEU A 424 -22.75 9.40 25.45
C LEU A 424 -24.17 9.87 25.09
N THR A 425 -25.10 9.84 26.04
CA THR A 425 -26.48 10.26 25.82
C THR A 425 -26.71 11.72 26.10
N LYS A 426 -27.47 12.41 25.22
CA LYS A 426 -27.99 13.76 25.43
C LYS A 426 -29.26 13.70 26.32
N PRO A 427 -29.44 14.61 27.32
CA PRO A 427 -28.51 15.67 27.70
C PRO A 427 -27.31 15.14 28.51
N PHE A 428 -26.14 15.75 28.33
CA PHE A 428 -24.94 15.44 29.07
C PHE A 428 -24.46 16.63 29.91
N THR A 429 -23.73 16.36 30.97
CA THR A 429 -23.14 17.38 31.85
C THR A 429 -21.65 17.56 31.49
N LYS A 430 -21.04 18.68 31.95
CA LYS A 430 -19.59 18.91 31.81
C LYS A 430 -18.80 17.72 32.37
N GLY A 431 -19.19 17.24 33.57
CA GLY A 431 -18.49 16.12 34.23
C GLY A 431 -18.56 14.81 33.41
N SER A 432 -19.73 14.44 32.89
CA SER A 432 -19.88 13.23 32.09
C SER A 432 -19.15 13.31 30.73
N LEU A 433 -19.11 14.48 30.11
CA LEU A 433 -18.39 14.71 28.87
C LEU A 433 -16.87 14.63 29.07
N LEU A 434 -16.33 15.32 30.07
CA LEU A 434 -14.90 15.31 30.37
C LEU A 434 -14.43 13.92 30.81
N GLN A 435 -15.19 13.24 31.69
CA GLN A 435 -14.87 11.86 32.10
C GLN A 435 -14.78 10.90 30.91
N MET A 436 -15.68 11.04 29.92
CA MET A 436 -15.69 10.22 28.72
C MET A 436 -14.45 10.50 27.86
N ILE A 437 -14.07 11.75 27.68
CA ILE A 437 -12.89 12.18 26.91
C ILE A 437 -11.61 11.69 27.59
N GLU A 438 -11.43 11.96 28.89
CA GLU A 438 -10.25 11.53 29.64
C GLU A 438 -10.06 10.02 29.65
N LYS A 439 -11.14 9.26 29.76
CA LYS A 439 -11.11 7.79 29.70
C LYS A 439 -10.43 7.29 28.43
N HIS A 440 -10.71 7.93 27.29
CA HIS A 440 -10.23 7.44 25.99
C HIS A 440 -8.94 8.11 25.52
N LEU A 441 -8.57 9.29 26.02
CA LEU A 441 -7.27 9.91 25.75
C LEU A 441 -6.14 9.27 26.56
N LYS A 442 -6.39 8.82 27.79
CA LYS A 442 -5.39 8.13 28.64
C LYS A 442 -5.06 6.71 28.20
N SER A 443 -5.89 6.08 27.36
CA SER A 443 -5.65 4.73 26.84
C SER A 443 -4.68 4.67 25.67
N ASN A 444 -4.25 5.82 25.12
CA ASN A 444 -3.39 5.94 23.94
C ASN A 444 -1.97 6.45 24.25
N ASN A 445 -1.56 6.48 25.53
CA ASN A 445 -0.19 6.79 25.96
C ASN A 445 0.54 5.54 26.44
#